data_f7abfabe2f53f1e702bf8ce6931c3db3
#
_entry.id   f7abfabe2f53f1e702bf8ce6931c3db3
#
_cell.length_a   1.000
_cell.length_b   1.000
_cell.length_c   1.000
_cell.angle_alpha   90.00
_cell.angle_beta   90.00
_cell.angle_gamma   90.00
#
_symmetry.space_group_name_H-M   'P 1'
#
loop_
_entity.id
_entity.type
_entity.pdbx_description
1 polymer ?
#
loop_
_entity_poly.entity_id
_entity_poly.type
_entity_poly.pdbx_seq_one_letter_code
_entity_poly.pdbx_strand_id
1 'polypeptide(L)'
;MFSSPKRKIEKYFRKNPQVKSIVVTGSYGRKSAIHALSALLGETYLVTMGVNKNVQPDVVVLDYGSMSDFPDIQPDLTIVTSCLSDDEAKQFFEVANKSHKVLVNFSDVPQEYAKYLTNPEIITYGDELPADFYFGNHDFTIDGYTGDIVNPEREHIPAKLKILGEHNVRPLIMGVAVAKLFNVERQTIVKALEDVRPLNGRMQPCHGLQNSIIIDDSADTSDISVYYGLRTIYALDAPSRIVVTDDLSKLGKFDESHIDEVVVLGAPVEQHIKGAKISFFATEVELVNYLGQHFEDKGIILLEIPLPQIISSRDWESAL
;
A
#
# COMPACT_ATOMS: atom_id res chain seq x y z
N MET A 1 -38.54 5.37 5.91
CA MET A 1 -37.54 6.29 5.37
C MET A 1 -36.15 5.76 5.76
N PHE A 2 -35.38 5.22 4.82
CA PHE A 2 -34.02 4.77 5.11
C PHE A 2 -33.14 6.01 5.29
N SER A 3 -32.50 6.15 6.45
CA SER A 3 -31.55 7.24 6.68
C SER A 3 -30.31 7.02 5.79
N SER A 4 -29.83 8.10 5.13
CA SER A 4 -28.60 8.03 4.32
C SER A 4 -27.43 7.54 5.16
N PRO A 5 -26.40 6.91 4.56
CA PRO A 5 -25.17 6.50 5.25
C PRO A 5 -24.56 7.65 6.08
N LYS A 6 -24.49 8.84 5.53
CA LYS A 6 -24.07 10.09 6.17
C LYS A 6 -24.75 10.32 7.52
N ARG A 7 -26.09 10.36 7.55
CA ARG A 7 -26.87 10.58 8.79
C ARG A 7 -26.67 9.46 9.83
N LYS A 8 -26.37 8.22 9.39
CA LYS A 8 -26.08 7.11 10.31
C LYS A 8 -24.78 7.34 11.04
N ILE A 9 -23.75 7.81 10.34
CA ILE A 9 -22.42 8.12 10.89
C ILE A 9 -22.52 9.30 11.85
N GLU A 10 -23.14 10.42 11.45
CA GLU A 10 -23.36 11.60 12.30
C GLU A 10 -24.08 11.23 13.61
N LYS A 11 -25.16 10.46 13.50
CA LYS A 11 -25.93 10.00 14.67
C LYS A 11 -25.11 9.08 15.57
N TYR A 12 -24.23 8.25 14.98
CA TYR A 12 -23.39 7.35 15.74
C TYR A 12 -22.39 8.10 16.60
N PHE A 13 -21.58 9.00 16.03
CA PHE A 13 -20.58 9.78 16.78
C PHE A 13 -21.22 10.72 17.80
N ARG A 14 -22.38 11.31 17.49
CA ARG A 14 -23.13 12.11 18.48
C ARG A 14 -23.53 11.31 19.72
N LYS A 15 -23.81 10.00 19.56
CA LYS A 15 -24.18 9.11 20.67
C LYS A 15 -22.99 8.48 21.38
N ASN A 16 -21.84 8.43 20.73
CA ASN A 16 -20.64 7.77 21.21
C ASN A 16 -19.43 8.74 21.10
N PRO A 17 -19.42 9.85 21.83
CA PRO A 17 -18.38 10.87 21.72
C PRO A 17 -17.00 10.39 22.20
N GLN A 18 -16.94 9.27 22.93
CA GLN A 18 -15.70 8.65 23.39
C GLN A 18 -14.99 7.84 22.29
N VAL A 19 -15.72 7.45 21.23
CA VAL A 19 -15.17 6.64 20.13
C VAL A 19 -14.34 7.54 19.22
N LYS A 20 -13.09 7.18 19.00
CA LYS A 20 -12.18 7.91 18.12
C LYS A 20 -12.52 7.68 16.66
N SER A 21 -12.41 8.73 15.87
CA SER A 21 -12.68 8.70 14.43
C SER A 21 -11.41 9.00 13.63
N ILE A 22 -11.04 8.06 12.75
CA ILE A 22 -9.96 8.23 11.79
C ILE A 22 -10.58 8.23 10.39
N VAL A 23 -10.32 9.27 9.62
CA VAL A 23 -10.68 9.32 8.20
C VAL A 23 -9.46 9.07 7.36
N VAL A 24 -9.56 8.14 6.41
CA VAL A 24 -8.51 7.87 5.41
C VAL A 24 -9.02 8.34 4.06
N THR A 25 -8.29 9.25 3.43
CA THR A 25 -8.61 9.81 2.11
C THR A 25 -7.36 9.86 1.23
N GLY A 26 -7.56 10.07 -0.07
CA GLY A 26 -6.49 10.14 -1.05
C GLY A 26 -6.85 9.44 -2.35
N SER A 27 -6.10 9.70 -3.41
CA SER A 27 -6.31 9.14 -4.74
C SER A 27 -6.03 7.63 -4.77
N TYR A 28 -4.96 7.20 -4.09
CA TYR A 28 -4.56 5.79 -3.93
C TYR A 28 -3.97 5.53 -2.53
N GLY A 29 -3.63 4.26 -2.24
CA GLY A 29 -3.00 3.85 -0.97
C GLY A 29 -3.95 3.67 0.23
N ARG A 30 -5.24 4.05 0.13
CA ARG A 30 -6.19 3.97 1.24
C ARG A 30 -6.38 2.56 1.81
N LYS A 31 -6.47 1.53 0.97
CA LYS A 31 -6.62 0.13 1.43
C LYS A 31 -5.41 -0.34 2.22
N SER A 32 -4.20 -0.02 1.76
CA SER A 32 -2.95 -0.34 2.47
C SER A 32 -2.85 0.44 3.78
N ALA A 33 -3.27 1.72 3.80
CA ALA A 33 -3.33 2.52 5.02
C ALA A 33 -4.30 1.92 6.05
N ILE A 34 -5.50 1.51 5.63
CA ILE A 34 -6.49 0.87 6.50
C ILE A 34 -5.95 -0.47 7.05
N HIS A 35 -5.27 -1.25 6.23
CA HIS A 35 -4.63 -2.49 6.65
C HIS A 35 -3.57 -2.24 7.73
N ALA A 36 -2.68 -1.26 7.51
CA ALA A 36 -1.67 -0.86 8.48
C ALA A 36 -2.29 -0.37 9.79
N LEU A 37 -3.36 0.44 9.74
CA LEU A 37 -4.08 0.87 10.94
C LEU A 37 -4.66 -0.31 11.72
N SER A 38 -5.25 -1.28 11.03
CA SER A 38 -5.79 -2.49 11.67
C SER A 38 -4.69 -3.28 12.38
N ALA A 39 -3.52 -3.41 11.77
CA ALA A 39 -2.40 -4.12 12.35
C ALA A 39 -1.78 -3.37 13.54
N LEU A 40 -1.48 -2.08 13.38
CA LEU A 40 -0.74 -1.29 14.38
C LEU A 40 -1.59 -0.87 15.58
N LEU A 41 -2.90 -0.75 15.42
CA LEU A 41 -3.83 -0.41 16.51
C LEU A 41 -4.53 -1.63 17.10
N GLY A 42 -4.71 -2.70 16.32
CA GLY A 42 -5.58 -3.83 16.65
C GLY A 42 -5.18 -4.63 17.90
N GLU A 43 -3.91 -4.61 18.29
CA GLU A 43 -3.43 -5.23 19.54
C GLU A 43 -3.83 -4.44 20.80
N THR A 44 -4.12 -3.14 20.65
CA THR A 44 -4.44 -2.26 21.79
C THR A 44 -5.90 -1.82 21.81
N TYR A 45 -6.50 -1.63 20.63
CA TYR A 45 -7.83 -1.06 20.44
C TYR A 45 -8.73 -1.97 19.62
N LEU A 46 -10.02 -1.97 19.95
CA LEU A 46 -11.02 -2.55 19.06
C LEU A 46 -11.30 -1.57 17.91
N VAL A 47 -10.71 -1.87 16.73
CA VAL A 47 -10.83 -1.07 15.52
C VAL A 47 -11.93 -1.62 14.62
N THR A 48 -12.80 -0.77 14.08
CA THR A 48 -13.80 -1.16 13.08
C THR A 48 -13.72 -0.30 11.83
N MET A 49 -13.96 -0.95 10.68
CA MET A 49 -14.09 -0.26 9.39
C MET A 49 -15.54 0.18 9.21
N GLY A 50 -15.77 1.48 9.36
CA GLY A 50 -17.11 2.04 9.35
C GLY A 50 -17.89 1.80 10.65
N VAL A 51 -19.07 2.38 10.70
CA VAL A 51 -19.96 2.32 11.87
C VAL A 51 -20.73 1.00 11.90
N ASN A 52 -20.52 0.22 12.94
CA ASN A 52 -21.27 -1.01 13.24
C ASN A 52 -22.04 -0.85 14.54
N LYS A 53 -23.37 -1.01 14.51
CA LYS A 53 -24.24 -0.84 15.70
C LYS A 53 -24.15 -1.99 16.68
N ASN A 54 -23.67 -3.14 16.25
CA ASN A 54 -23.57 -4.34 17.07
C ASN A 54 -22.22 -4.48 17.78
N VAL A 55 -21.29 -3.57 17.51
CA VAL A 55 -19.96 -3.51 18.08
C VAL A 55 -19.76 -2.15 18.69
N GLN A 56 -19.16 -2.07 19.87
CA GLN A 56 -18.73 -0.82 20.48
C GLN A 56 -17.21 -0.71 20.37
N PRO A 57 -16.69 -0.12 19.27
CA PRO A 57 -15.26 0.02 19.06
C PRO A 57 -14.67 1.18 19.86
N ASP A 58 -13.36 1.12 20.06
CA ASP A 58 -12.58 2.26 20.55
C ASP A 58 -12.26 3.23 19.41
N VAL A 59 -12.03 2.68 18.21
CA VAL A 59 -11.66 3.44 17.01
C VAL A 59 -12.51 3.01 15.82
N VAL A 60 -13.07 3.99 15.11
CA VAL A 60 -13.76 3.80 13.83
C VAL A 60 -12.93 4.43 12.71
N VAL A 61 -12.54 3.62 11.72
CA VAL A 61 -11.86 4.06 10.51
C VAL A 61 -12.89 4.24 9.39
N LEU A 62 -12.89 5.40 8.76
CA LEU A 62 -13.77 5.76 7.65
C LEU A 62 -12.94 5.91 6.37
N ASP A 63 -13.23 5.10 5.34
CA ASP A 63 -12.62 5.22 4.00
C ASP A 63 -13.43 6.21 3.17
N TYR A 64 -12.81 7.33 2.80
CA TYR A 64 -13.40 8.37 1.97
C TYR A 64 -12.55 8.63 0.72
N GLY A 65 -12.93 7.97 -0.38
CA GLY A 65 -12.32 8.21 -1.71
C GLY A 65 -12.98 9.35 -2.49
N SER A 66 -14.20 9.78 -2.11
CA SER A 66 -14.93 10.90 -2.74
C SER A 66 -15.71 11.66 -1.70
N MET A 67 -15.68 12.98 -1.79
CA MET A 67 -16.13 13.90 -0.72
C MET A 67 -17.56 14.37 -0.82
N SER A 68 -18.29 14.04 -1.89
CA SER A 68 -19.65 14.56 -2.11
C SER A 68 -20.65 14.27 -0.97
N ASP A 69 -20.35 13.24 -0.16
CA ASP A 69 -21.23 12.76 0.91
C ASP A 69 -20.55 12.66 2.29
N PHE A 70 -19.49 13.45 2.53
CA PHE A 70 -18.83 13.44 3.84
C PHE A 70 -19.80 13.86 4.95
N PRO A 71 -19.88 13.10 6.08
CA PRO A 71 -20.76 13.44 7.19
C PRO A 71 -20.31 14.72 7.91
N ASP A 72 -21.26 15.40 8.53
CA ASP A 72 -20.97 16.57 9.38
C ASP A 72 -20.47 16.09 10.75
N ILE A 73 -19.20 15.71 10.76
CA ILE A 73 -18.43 15.30 11.94
C ILE A 73 -17.09 16.05 11.95
N GLN A 74 -16.51 16.15 13.12
CA GLN A 74 -15.12 16.58 13.30
C GLN A 74 -14.27 15.34 13.61
N PRO A 75 -13.48 14.81 12.64
CA PRO A 75 -12.64 13.66 12.89
C PRO A 75 -11.54 13.95 13.92
N ASP A 76 -11.17 12.94 14.73
CA ASP A 76 -9.99 13.05 15.60
C ASP A 76 -8.72 13.13 14.76
N LEU A 77 -8.68 12.38 13.65
CA LEU A 77 -7.56 12.35 12.73
C LEU A 77 -8.05 12.18 11.29
N THR A 78 -7.51 12.95 10.35
CA THR A 78 -7.60 12.66 8.93
C THR A 78 -6.23 12.33 8.36
N ILE A 79 -6.16 11.25 7.59
CA ILE A 79 -4.97 10.78 6.89
C ILE A 79 -5.17 11.03 5.40
N VAL A 80 -4.24 11.78 4.79
CA VAL A 80 -4.21 12.02 3.34
C VAL A 80 -3.07 11.18 2.76
N THR A 81 -3.42 10.13 2.01
CA THR A 81 -2.45 9.16 1.50
C THR A 81 -1.77 9.60 0.22
N SER A 82 -2.47 10.34 -0.64
CA SER A 82 -1.95 10.80 -1.93
C SER A 82 -2.88 11.85 -2.56
N CYS A 83 -2.37 12.64 -3.51
CA CYS A 83 -3.16 13.55 -4.33
C CYS A 83 -2.60 13.57 -5.76
N LEU A 84 -3.45 13.32 -6.75
CA LEU A 84 -3.07 13.33 -8.17
C LEU A 84 -3.44 14.63 -8.90
N SER A 85 -4.34 15.44 -8.33
CA SER A 85 -4.79 16.69 -8.94
C SER A 85 -5.13 17.76 -7.91
N ASP A 86 -5.16 19.01 -8.37
CA ASP A 86 -5.52 20.19 -7.56
C ASP A 86 -6.96 20.09 -7.03
N ASP A 87 -7.88 19.55 -7.82
CA ASP A 87 -9.28 19.40 -7.40
C ASP A 87 -9.47 18.31 -6.33
N GLU A 88 -8.73 17.21 -6.42
CA GLU A 88 -8.68 16.19 -5.37
C GLU A 88 -8.09 16.76 -4.08
N ALA A 89 -6.97 17.49 -4.19
CA ALA A 89 -6.33 18.13 -3.04
C ALA A 89 -7.31 19.07 -2.30
N LYS A 90 -8.06 19.90 -3.01
CA LYS A 90 -9.09 20.75 -2.40
C LYS A 90 -10.13 19.94 -1.63
N GLN A 91 -10.62 18.85 -2.22
CA GLN A 91 -11.63 18.00 -1.59
C GLN A 91 -11.07 17.30 -0.34
N PHE A 92 -9.89 16.68 -0.44
CA PHE A 92 -9.30 15.93 0.67
C PHE A 92 -8.94 16.87 1.83
N PHE A 93 -8.39 18.04 1.53
CA PHE A 93 -8.03 19.00 2.56
C PHE A 93 -9.24 19.73 3.15
N GLU A 94 -10.37 19.79 2.46
CA GLU A 94 -11.60 20.30 3.08
C GLU A 94 -12.00 19.47 4.31
N VAL A 95 -11.87 18.13 4.24
CA VAL A 95 -12.12 17.26 5.40
C VAL A 95 -10.98 17.32 6.39
N ALA A 96 -9.75 17.30 5.92
CA ALA A 96 -8.58 17.39 6.78
C ALA A 96 -8.60 18.65 7.65
N ASN A 97 -9.02 19.78 7.10
CA ASN A 97 -9.13 21.04 7.84
C ASN A 97 -10.22 21.05 8.93
N LYS A 98 -11.20 20.14 8.86
CA LYS A 98 -12.23 19.97 9.92
C LYS A 98 -11.76 19.07 11.06
N SER A 99 -10.66 18.34 10.89
CA SER A 99 -10.17 17.36 11.86
C SER A 99 -9.37 18.01 12.98
N HIS A 100 -9.25 17.31 14.11
CA HIS A 100 -8.37 17.77 15.19
C HIS A 100 -6.91 17.71 14.76
N LYS A 101 -6.49 16.64 14.10
CA LYS A 101 -5.14 16.43 13.57
C LYS A 101 -5.18 15.95 12.12
N VAL A 102 -4.11 16.25 11.39
CA VAL A 102 -3.93 15.79 10.01
C VAL A 102 -2.60 15.10 9.86
N LEU A 103 -2.62 13.93 9.24
CA LEU A 103 -1.44 13.17 8.88
C LEU A 103 -1.34 13.10 7.35
N VAL A 104 -0.28 13.66 6.78
CA VAL A 104 -0.11 13.82 5.32
C VAL A 104 1.08 13.01 4.83
N ASN A 105 0.88 12.25 3.76
CA ASN A 105 1.98 11.57 3.07
C ASN A 105 2.81 12.60 2.29
N PHE A 106 4.00 12.88 2.79
CA PHE A 106 4.93 13.84 2.19
C PHE A 106 5.48 13.37 0.83
N SER A 107 5.59 12.05 0.62
CA SER A 107 6.12 11.47 -0.61
C SER A 107 5.11 11.50 -1.77
N ASP A 108 3.79 11.39 -1.48
CA ASP A 108 2.75 11.23 -2.50
C ASP A 108 1.75 12.40 -2.58
N VAL A 109 1.92 13.40 -1.73
CA VAL A 109 1.15 14.65 -1.76
C VAL A 109 2.05 15.79 -2.18
N PRO A 110 1.93 16.32 -3.42
CA PRO A 110 2.74 17.42 -3.89
C PRO A 110 2.69 18.64 -2.96
N GLN A 111 3.85 19.22 -2.67
CA GLN A 111 3.98 20.37 -1.74
C GLN A 111 3.18 21.59 -2.17
N GLU A 112 2.94 21.78 -3.48
CA GLU A 112 2.12 22.86 -4.02
C GLU A 112 0.67 22.82 -3.53
N TYR A 113 0.18 21.67 -3.07
CA TYR A 113 -1.17 21.53 -2.51
C TYR A 113 -1.26 21.91 -1.03
N ALA A 114 -0.12 22.11 -0.35
CA ALA A 114 -0.10 22.58 1.04
C ALA A 114 -0.87 23.90 1.25
N LYS A 115 -1.00 24.71 0.18
CA LYS A 115 -1.82 25.95 0.20
C LYS A 115 -3.29 25.74 0.58
N TYR A 116 -3.83 24.53 0.42
CA TYR A 116 -5.21 24.19 0.80
C TYR A 116 -5.34 23.66 2.23
N LEU A 117 -4.22 23.34 2.87
CA LEU A 117 -4.18 22.78 4.22
C LEU A 117 -4.02 23.91 5.24
N THR A 118 -5.07 24.17 5.99
CA THR A 118 -5.13 25.25 7.00
C THR A 118 -5.21 24.73 8.44
N ASN A 119 -5.21 23.41 8.62
CA ASN A 119 -5.23 22.79 9.94
C ASN A 119 -3.93 23.14 10.68
N PRO A 120 -3.96 23.54 11.97
CA PRO A 120 -2.79 23.92 12.73
C PRO A 120 -1.96 22.72 13.23
N GLU A 121 -2.55 21.51 13.29
CA GLU A 121 -1.89 20.31 13.78
C GLU A 121 -1.63 19.34 12.63
N ILE A 122 -0.62 19.65 11.80
CA ILE A 122 -0.18 18.86 10.68
C ILE A 122 1.02 18.03 11.10
N ILE A 123 0.98 16.74 10.78
CA ILE A 123 2.08 15.79 10.92
C ILE A 123 2.31 15.16 9.54
N THR A 124 3.56 14.94 9.18
CA THR A 124 3.93 14.35 7.90
C THR A 124 4.57 12.98 8.06
N TYR A 125 4.37 12.12 7.09
CA TYR A 125 5.09 10.86 6.98
C TYR A 125 5.56 10.65 5.54
N GLY A 126 6.64 9.90 5.37
CA GLY A 126 7.20 9.66 4.04
C GLY A 126 8.42 8.75 4.07
N ASP A 127 9.09 8.60 2.93
CA ASP A 127 10.24 7.70 2.80
C ASP A 127 11.46 8.24 3.51
N GLU A 128 11.64 9.57 3.52
CA GLU A 128 12.83 10.25 4.03
C GLU A 128 12.51 11.64 4.59
N LEU A 129 13.52 12.31 5.10
CA LEU A 129 13.44 13.73 5.50
C LEU A 129 13.02 14.60 4.31
N PRO A 130 12.24 15.69 4.53
CA PRO A 130 11.94 16.29 5.83
C PRO A 130 10.64 15.80 6.51
N ALA A 131 10.10 14.64 6.13
CA ALA A 131 8.91 14.11 6.82
C ALA A 131 9.17 13.92 8.32
N ASP A 132 8.13 14.15 9.15
CA ASP A 132 8.21 13.99 10.60
C ASP A 132 8.42 12.52 11.01
N PHE A 133 7.73 11.60 10.31
CA PHE A 133 7.96 10.16 10.43
C PHE A 133 8.52 9.64 9.11
N TYR A 134 9.67 8.98 9.17
CA TYR A 134 10.31 8.44 7.97
C TYR A 134 11.05 7.13 8.26
N PHE A 135 11.41 6.40 7.20
CA PHE A 135 12.14 5.14 7.29
C PHE A 135 13.62 5.38 7.04
N GLY A 136 14.42 5.31 8.09
CA GLY A 136 15.87 5.56 8.04
C GLY A 136 16.69 4.29 8.19
N ASN A 137 17.98 4.36 7.76
CA ASN A 137 18.98 3.29 7.93
C ASN A 137 18.46 1.92 7.50
N HIS A 138 17.84 1.84 6.31
CA HIS A 138 17.19 0.63 5.86
C HIS A 138 17.99 -0.12 4.81
N ASP A 139 17.89 -1.45 4.89
CA ASP A 139 18.32 -2.40 3.87
C ASP A 139 17.08 -3.05 3.26
N PHE A 140 17.17 -3.41 1.97
CA PHE A 140 16.13 -4.08 1.22
C PHE A 140 16.65 -5.36 0.58
N THR A 141 15.95 -6.47 0.81
CA THR A 141 16.23 -7.77 0.23
C THR A 141 14.92 -8.43 -0.20
N ILE A 142 15.00 -9.63 -0.75
CA ILE A 142 13.80 -10.41 -1.07
C ILE A 142 12.98 -10.77 0.18
N ASP A 143 13.59 -10.78 1.36
CA ASP A 143 12.91 -11.02 2.64
C ASP A 143 12.18 -9.78 3.17
N GLY A 144 12.27 -8.65 2.46
CA GLY A 144 11.65 -7.38 2.81
C GLY A 144 12.63 -6.31 3.28
N TYR A 145 12.17 -5.43 4.16
CA TYR A 145 12.92 -4.28 4.66
C TYR A 145 13.33 -4.46 6.12
N THR A 146 14.54 -4.06 6.44
CA THR A 146 15.02 -3.90 7.82
C THR A 146 15.55 -2.48 8.02
N GLY A 147 15.22 -1.85 9.13
CA GLY A 147 15.67 -0.48 9.43
C GLY A 147 14.96 0.11 10.64
N ASP A 148 14.86 1.43 10.68
CA ASP A 148 14.21 2.15 11.77
C ASP A 148 13.15 3.11 11.22
N ILE A 149 11.96 3.14 11.84
CA ILE A 149 11.03 4.25 11.66
C ILE A 149 11.40 5.31 12.68
N VAL A 150 11.79 6.49 12.20
CA VAL A 150 12.21 7.62 13.03
C VAL A 150 11.03 8.58 13.19
N ASN A 151 10.77 9.00 14.42
CA ASN A 151 9.70 9.95 14.77
C ASN A 151 10.23 11.38 14.97
N PRO A 152 9.38 12.40 15.21
CA PRO A 152 9.81 13.79 15.43
C PRO A 152 10.75 13.97 16.62
N GLU A 153 10.61 13.14 17.66
CA GLU A 153 11.47 13.14 18.86
C GLU A 153 12.82 12.47 18.62
N ARG A 154 13.11 12.05 17.38
CA ARG A 154 14.32 11.30 17.01
C ARG A 154 14.44 9.93 17.68
N GLU A 155 13.33 9.36 18.12
CA GLU A 155 13.27 7.98 18.57
C GLU A 155 13.34 7.05 17.35
N HIS A 156 14.20 6.05 17.41
CA HIS A 156 14.35 5.01 16.42
C HIS A 156 13.51 3.80 16.82
N ILE A 157 12.47 3.48 16.05
CA ILE A 157 11.58 2.32 16.24
C ILE A 157 12.05 1.24 15.27
N PRO A 158 12.67 0.15 15.74
CA PRO A 158 13.13 -0.92 14.88
C PRO A 158 11.97 -1.51 14.07
N ALA A 159 12.21 -1.72 12.78
CA ALA A 159 11.23 -2.29 11.87
C ALA A 159 11.86 -3.40 11.04
N LYS A 160 11.29 -4.60 11.15
CA LYS A 160 11.56 -5.73 10.28
C LYS A 160 10.26 -6.04 9.53
N LEU A 161 10.19 -5.59 8.28
CA LEU A 161 8.98 -5.56 7.48
C LEU A 161 9.04 -6.68 6.43
N LYS A 162 8.19 -7.67 6.57
CA LYS A 162 8.06 -8.79 5.61
C LYS A 162 7.14 -8.38 4.45
N ILE A 163 7.48 -7.30 3.75
CA ILE A 163 6.76 -6.75 2.62
C ILE A 163 7.73 -6.35 1.52
N LEU A 164 7.29 -6.33 0.28
CA LEU A 164 8.04 -5.84 -0.86
C LEU A 164 7.43 -4.54 -1.38
N GLY A 165 8.25 -3.73 -2.07
CA GLY A 165 7.85 -2.44 -2.64
C GLY A 165 7.85 -1.30 -1.63
N GLU A 166 8.63 -0.24 -1.91
CA GLU A 166 8.74 0.93 -1.02
C GLU A 166 7.38 1.62 -0.77
N HIS A 167 6.47 1.61 -1.75
CA HIS A 167 5.12 2.15 -1.59
C HIS A 167 4.28 1.40 -0.52
N ASN A 168 4.62 0.15 -0.19
CA ASN A 168 4.00 -0.61 0.89
C ASN A 168 4.61 -0.31 2.27
N VAL A 169 5.81 0.30 2.32
CA VAL A 169 6.42 0.77 3.57
C VAL A 169 5.72 2.01 4.10
N ARG A 170 5.33 2.95 3.23
CA ARG A 170 4.67 4.22 3.60
C ARG A 170 3.43 4.04 4.49
N PRO A 171 2.49 3.12 4.17
CA PRO A 171 1.37 2.82 5.07
C PRO A 171 1.79 2.36 6.46
N LEU A 172 2.93 1.66 6.60
CA LEU A 172 3.43 1.21 7.90
C LEU A 172 4.06 2.36 8.68
N ILE A 173 4.80 3.26 8.02
CA ILE A 173 5.28 4.50 8.66
C ILE A 173 4.09 5.32 9.18
N MET A 174 3.06 5.49 8.37
CA MET A 174 1.79 6.13 8.74
C MET A 174 1.15 5.41 9.95
N GLY A 175 1.07 4.08 9.91
CA GLY A 175 0.53 3.27 11.00
C GLY A 175 1.27 3.49 12.32
N VAL A 176 2.62 3.56 12.28
CA VAL A 176 3.46 3.89 13.45
C VAL A 176 3.16 5.30 13.95
N ALA A 177 3.05 6.28 13.06
CA ALA A 177 2.68 7.65 13.44
C ALA A 177 1.34 7.69 14.19
N VAL A 178 0.32 6.99 13.67
CA VAL A 178 -0.99 6.90 14.32
C VAL A 178 -0.90 6.14 15.64
N ALA A 179 -0.19 5.02 15.70
CA ALA A 179 0.00 4.25 16.94
C ALA A 179 0.66 5.10 18.05
N LYS A 180 1.66 5.90 17.69
CA LYS A 180 2.29 6.87 18.63
C LYS A 180 1.30 7.94 19.08
N LEU A 181 0.50 8.52 18.18
CA LEU A 181 -0.54 9.50 18.51
C LEU A 181 -1.62 8.94 19.44
N PHE A 182 -1.86 7.63 19.36
CA PHE A 182 -2.83 6.90 20.20
C PHE A 182 -2.18 6.27 21.43
N ASN A 183 -0.90 6.57 21.72
CA ASN A 183 -0.15 6.07 22.87
C ASN A 183 -0.04 4.54 22.93
N VAL A 184 0.06 3.88 21.78
CA VAL A 184 0.41 2.45 21.74
C VAL A 184 1.85 2.27 22.21
N GLU A 185 2.09 1.28 23.05
CA GLU A 185 3.42 1.00 23.58
C GLU A 185 4.41 0.61 22.47
N ARG A 186 5.66 1.09 22.59
CA ARG A 186 6.70 0.84 21.60
C ARG A 186 6.90 -0.64 21.27
N GLN A 187 6.88 -1.51 22.27
CA GLN A 187 7.07 -2.95 22.08
C GLN A 187 5.92 -3.56 21.26
N THR A 188 4.68 -3.10 21.50
CA THR A 188 3.50 -3.52 20.73
C THR A 188 3.62 -3.08 19.27
N ILE A 189 4.10 -1.84 19.01
CA ILE A 189 4.36 -1.34 17.65
C ILE A 189 5.39 -2.21 16.93
N VAL A 190 6.54 -2.49 17.56
CA VAL A 190 7.61 -3.30 16.98
C VAL A 190 7.10 -4.69 16.62
N LYS A 191 6.39 -5.36 17.54
CA LYS A 191 5.80 -6.68 17.29
C LYS A 191 4.79 -6.64 16.14
N ALA A 192 3.89 -5.64 16.12
CA ALA A 192 2.92 -5.50 15.05
C ALA A 192 3.57 -5.32 13.68
N LEU A 193 4.69 -4.58 13.59
CA LEU A 193 5.46 -4.43 12.35
C LEU A 193 6.05 -5.75 11.85
N GLU A 194 6.55 -6.61 12.74
CA GLU A 194 7.07 -7.94 12.39
C GLU A 194 5.97 -8.90 11.92
N ASP A 195 4.75 -8.72 12.43
CA ASP A 195 3.60 -9.57 12.15
C ASP A 195 2.81 -9.13 10.91
N VAL A 196 3.02 -7.90 10.40
CA VAL A 196 2.34 -7.43 9.18
C VAL A 196 2.73 -8.27 7.97
N ARG A 197 1.72 -8.63 7.20
CA ARG A 197 1.88 -9.34 5.93
C ARG A 197 1.31 -8.51 4.78
N PRO A 198 1.79 -8.69 3.55
CA PRO A 198 1.22 -8.02 2.38
C PRO A 198 -0.26 -8.37 2.22
N LEU A 199 -1.01 -7.44 1.66
CA LEU A 199 -2.34 -7.76 1.15
C LEU A 199 -2.23 -8.71 -0.05
N ASN A 200 -3.20 -9.62 -0.18
CA ASN A 200 -3.24 -10.55 -1.31
C ASN A 200 -3.17 -9.80 -2.64
N GLY A 201 -2.27 -10.25 -3.51
CA GLY A 201 -2.05 -9.65 -4.82
C GLY A 201 -1.45 -8.24 -4.80
N ARG A 202 -0.76 -7.84 -3.71
CA ARG A 202 -0.04 -6.57 -3.61
C ARG A 202 1.40 -6.81 -3.22
N MET A 203 2.24 -6.96 -4.23
CA MET A 203 3.66 -7.29 -4.07
C MET A 203 3.87 -8.48 -3.13
N GLN A 204 2.98 -9.47 -3.21
CA GLN A 204 3.01 -10.64 -2.34
C GLN A 204 3.99 -11.67 -2.91
N PRO A 205 5.12 -11.96 -2.25
CA PRO A 205 6.03 -13.00 -2.70
C PRO A 205 5.46 -14.39 -2.41
N CYS A 206 5.65 -15.28 -3.37
CA CYS A 206 5.24 -16.68 -3.33
C CYS A 206 6.38 -17.55 -3.86
N HIS A 207 6.47 -18.78 -3.39
CA HIS A 207 7.39 -19.74 -4.00
C HIS A 207 6.96 -20.11 -5.41
N GLY A 208 7.89 -20.00 -6.34
CA GLY A 208 7.80 -20.57 -7.68
C GLY A 208 8.42 -21.95 -7.76
N LEU A 209 8.45 -22.52 -8.96
CA LEU A 209 9.20 -23.76 -9.23
C LEU A 209 10.71 -23.45 -9.26
N GLN A 210 11.55 -24.46 -8.99
CA GLN A 210 13.02 -24.37 -9.05
C GLN A 210 13.62 -23.23 -8.20
N ASN A 211 13.08 -23.00 -7.01
CA ASN A 211 13.47 -21.91 -6.11
C ASN A 211 13.30 -20.49 -6.71
N SER A 212 12.54 -20.33 -7.79
CA SER A 212 12.16 -19.01 -8.27
C SER A 212 11.20 -18.34 -7.30
N ILE A 213 11.10 -17.01 -7.39
CA ILE A 213 10.19 -16.21 -6.58
C ILE A 213 9.16 -15.56 -7.50
N ILE A 214 7.90 -15.76 -7.17
CA ILE A 214 6.79 -15.10 -7.83
C ILE A 214 6.34 -13.95 -6.94
N ILE A 215 6.32 -12.74 -7.47
CA ILE A 215 5.78 -11.55 -6.80
C ILE A 215 4.41 -11.27 -7.43
N ASP A 216 3.35 -11.52 -6.65
CA ASP A 216 1.98 -11.27 -7.09
C ASP A 216 1.58 -9.82 -6.79
N ASP A 217 1.44 -8.99 -7.83
CA ASP A 217 0.94 -7.61 -7.77
C ASP A 217 -0.36 -7.44 -8.58
N SER A 218 -1.10 -8.51 -8.76
CA SER A 218 -2.27 -8.60 -9.64
C SER A 218 -3.54 -7.90 -9.11
N ALA A 219 -3.56 -7.42 -7.86
CA ALA A 219 -4.75 -6.78 -7.28
C ALA A 219 -4.91 -5.31 -7.67
N ASP A 220 -3.89 -4.69 -8.25
CA ASP A 220 -3.92 -3.30 -8.70
C ASP A 220 -3.04 -3.15 -9.95
N THR A 221 -3.67 -3.04 -11.09
CA THR A 221 -2.97 -2.92 -12.39
C THR A 221 -2.93 -1.48 -12.90
N SER A 222 -3.01 -0.50 -12.01
CA SER A 222 -2.83 0.91 -12.34
C SER A 222 -1.38 1.20 -12.75
N ASP A 223 -1.17 2.20 -13.58
CA ASP A 223 0.18 2.60 -14.04
C ASP A 223 1.14 2.83 -12.86
N ILE A 224 0.62 3.34 -11.73
CA ILE A 224 1.43 3.59 -10.55
C ILE A 224 1.83 2.31 -9.81
N SER A 225 0.95 1.30 -9.76
CA SER A 225 1.27 -0.02 -9.20
C SER A 225 2.34 -0.70 -10.03
N VAL A 226 2.14 -0.78 -11.35
CA VAL A 226 3.12 -1.34 -12.29
C VAL A 226 4.49 -0.65 -12.15
N TYR A 227 4.50 0.68 -12.03
CA TYR A 227 5.74 1.44 -11.82
C TYR A 227 6.49 0.96 -10.55
N TYR A 228 5.81 0.85 -9.43
CA TYR A 228 6.43 0.40 -8.19
C TYR A 228 6.80 -1.08 -8.22
N GLY A 229 6.00 -1.92 -8.87
CA GLY A 229 6.30 -3.33 -9.10
C GLY A 229 7.63 -3.51 -9.83
N LEU A 230 7.80 -2.81 -10.95
CA LEU A 230 9.04 -2.82 -11.74
C LEU A 230 10.23 -2.30 -10.94
N ARG A 231 10.10 -1.16 -10.27
CA ARG A 231 11.19 -0.62 -9.41
C ARG A 231 11.62 -1.64 -8.36
N THR A 232 10.68 -2.37 -7.80
CA THR A 232 10.98 -3.37 -6.77
C THR A 232 11.82 -4.51 -7.35
N ILE A 233 11.40 -5.10 -8.49
CA ILE A 233 12.18 -6.19 -9.09
C ILE A 233 13.53 -5.72 -9.63
N TYR A 234 13.68 -4.45 -10.00
CA TYR A 234 14.98 -3.87 -10.41
C TYR A 234 15.95 -3.75 -9.23
N ALA A 235 15.44 -3.45 -8.04
CA ALA A 235 16.24 -3.32 -6.83
C ALA A 235 16.66 -4.68 -6.23
N LEU A 236 15.99 -5.76 -6.58
CA LEU A 236 16.31 -7.11 -6.10
C LEU A 236 17.44 -7.72 -6.94
N ASP A 237 18.37 -8.41 -6.26
CA ASP A 237 19.41 -9.19 -6.93
C ASP A 237 18.81 -10.53 -7.42
N ALA A 238 18.75 -10.71 -8.73
CA ALA A 238 18.20 -11.90 -9.37
C ALA A 238 18.90 -12.22 -10.69
N PRO A 239 19.11 -13.51 -11.02
CA PRO A 239 19.74 -13.93 -12.28
C PRO A 239 18.83 -13.67 -13.49
N SER A 240 17.50 -13.69 -13.30
CA SER A 240 16.54 -13.37 -14.34
C SER A 240 15.29 -12.68 -13.77
N ARG A 241 14.66 -11.83 -14.61
CA ARG A 241 13.44 -11.07 -14.28
C ARG A 241 12.44 -11.22 -15.40
N ILE A 242 11.30 -11.82 -15.10
CA ILE A 242 10.18 -12.00 -16.01
C ILE A 242 9.01 -11.16 -15.52
N VAL A 243 8.38 -10.41 -16.42
CA VAL A 243 7.13 -9.67 -16.12
C VAL A 243 6.00 -10.31 -16.88
N VAL A 244 4.90 -10.60 -16.22
CA VAL A 244 3.70 -11.18 -16.81
C VAL A 244 2.58 -10.14 -16.79
N THR A 245 2.07 -9.79 -17.97
CA THR A 245 1.04 -8.74 -18.12
C THR A 245 0.02 -9.10 -19.21
N ASP A 246 -1.11 -8.42 -19.22
CA ASP A 246 -2.08 -8.42 -20.35
C ASP A 246 -2.01 -7.13 -21.18
N ASP A 247 -1.22 -6.15 -20.73
CA ASP A 247 -1.12 -4.84 -21.37
C ASP A 247 0.33 -4.32 -21.41
N LEU A 248 0.97 -4.49 -22.57
CA LEU A 248 2.32 -3.99 -22.81
C LEU A 248 2.45 -2.45 -22.73
N SER A 249 1.38 -1.72 -22.97
CA SER A 249 1.42 -0.25 -22.99
C SER A 249 1.80 0.33 -21.62
N LYS A 250 1.50 -0.39 -20.54
CA LYS A 250 1.86 -0.04 -19.17
C LYS A 250 3.35 -0.14 -18.91
N LEU A 251 4.05 -1.05 -19.59
CA LEU A 251 5.49 -1.29 -19.40
C LEU A 251 6.37 -0.33 -20.19
N GLY A 252 5.92 0.22 -21.30
CA GLY A 252 6.72 0.98 -22.29
C GLY A 252 7.28 2.34 -21.81
N LYS A 253 7.15 2.68 -20.53
CA LYS A 253 7.67 3.92 -19.94
C LYS A 253 8.90 3.68 -19.03
N PHE A 254 9.37 2.44 -18.90
CA PHE A 254 10.34 2.04 -17.88
C PHE A 254 11.68 1.61 -18.49
N ASP A 255 12.72 1.58 -17.65
CA ASP A 255 14.06 1.12 -18.04
C ASP A 255 14.03 -0.40 -18.30
N GLU A 256 13.93 -0.75 -19.56
CA GLU A 256 13.78 -2.11 -20.06
C GLU A 256 15.05 -2.96 -19.88
N SER A 257 16.18 -2.32 -19.54
CA SER A 257 17.47 -2.99 -19.38
C SER A 257 17.52 -4.00 -18.21
N HIS A 258 16.52 -3.93 -17.32
CA HIS A 258 16.43 -4.79 -16.15
C HIS A 258 15.38 -5.92 -16.25
N ILE A 259 14.71 -6.06 -17.39
CA ILE A 259 13.76 -7.14 -17.68
C ILE A 259 14.36 -8.06 -18.75
N ASP A 260 14.43 -9.36 -18.49
CA ASP A 260 14.91 -10.32 -19.47
C ASP A 260 13.80 -10.76 -20.41
N GLU A 261 12.58 -10.92 -19.88
CA GLU A 261 11.42 -11.32 -20.69
C GLU A 261 10.13 -10.70 -20.19
N VAL A 262 9.28 -10.28 -21.15
CA VAL A 262 7.87 -9.93 -20.91
C VAL A 262 6.99 -11.02 -21.52
N VAL A 263 6.17 -11.63 -20.69
CA VAL A 263 5.21 -12.66 -21.06
C VAL A 263 3.82 -12.05 -21.08
N VAL A 264 3.16 -12.06 -22.24
CA VAL A 264 1.90 -11.36 -22.47
C VAL A 264 0.77 -12.35 -22.66
N LEU A 265 -0.28 -12.21 -21.85
CA LEU A 265 -1.54 -12.91 -22.06
C LEU A 265 -2.41 -12.08 -23.02
N GLY A 266 -2.48 -12.49 -24.28
CA GLY A 266 -3.24 -11.78 -25.30
C GLY A 266 -2.74 -12.02 -26.71
N ALA A 267 -3.35 -11.31 -27.66
CA ALA A 267 -2.91 -11.37 -29.06
C ALA A 267 -1.59 -10.61 -29.27
N PRO A 268 -0.74 -11.07 -30.19
CA PRO A 268 0.48 -10.36 -30.56
C PRO A 268 0.18 -8.93 -31.04
N VAL A 269 0.94 -7.97 -30.52
CA VAL A 269 0.89 -6.57 -30.95
C VAL A 269 2.29 -6.15 -31.43
N GLU A 270 2.34 -5.24 -32.42
CA GLU A 270 3.60 -4.65 -32.86
C GLU A 270 4.08 -3.60 -31.81
N GLN A 271 4.67 -4.07 -30.74
CA GLN A 271 5.29 -3.23 -29.75
C GLN A 271 6.68 -3.78 -29.43
N HIS A 272 7.66 -2.90 -29.44
CA HIS A 272 9.04 -3.23 -29.10
C HIS A 272 9.36 -2.74 -27.69
N ILE A 273 9.81 -3.65 -26.84
CA ILE A 273 10.45 -3.33 -25.57
C ILE A 273 11.95 -3.58 -25.75
N LYS A 274 12.75 -2.53 -25.66
CA LYS A 274 14.18 -2.57 -25.94
C LYS A 274 14.90 -3.39 -24.88
N GLY A 275 15.52 -4.48 -25.31
CA GLY A 275 16.35 -5.34 -24.42
C GLY A 275 15.62 -6.54 -23.85
N ALA A 276 14.29 -6.56 -23.80
CA ALA A 276 13.52 -7.69 -23.32
C ALA A 276 13.01 -8.58 -24.46
N LYS A 277 13.00 -9.89 -24.25
CA LYS A 277 12.26 -10.81 -25.11
C LYS A 277 10.76 -10.67 -24.83
N ILE A 278 9.91 -10.67 -25.87
CA ILE A 278 8.45 -10.63 -25.68
C ILE A 278 7.86 -11.94 -26.23
N SER A 279 7.08 -12.60 -25.37
CA SER A 279 6.38 -13.84 -25.69
C SER A 279 4.88 -13.68 -25.48
N PHE A 280 4.07 -14.05 -26.47
CA PHE A 280 2.61 -13.92 -26.44
C PHE A 280 1.94 -15.26 -26.30
N PHE A 281 0.90 -15.34 -25.47
CA PHE A 281 0.11 -16.53 -25.24
C PHE A 281 -1.39 -16.21 -25.33
N ALA A 282 -2.13 -16.99 -26.10
CA ALA A 282 -3.57 -16.77 -26.28
C ALA A 282 -4.40 -17.21 -25.08
N THR A 283 -3.87 -18.12 -24.27
CA THR A 283 -4.58 -18.68 -23.10
C THR A 283 -3.68 -18.73 -21.87
N GLU A 284 -4.30 -18.64 -20.68
CA GLU A 284 -3.61 -18.81 -19.40
C GLU A 284 -2.89 -20.16 -19.30
N VAL A 285 -3.47 -21.24 -19.86
CA VAL A 285 -2.88 -22.59 -19.81
C VAL A 285 -1.56 -22.65 -20.56
N GLU A 286 -1.51 -22.06 -21.76
CA GLU A 286 -0.27 -21.99 -22.54
C GLU A 286 0.80 -21.17 -21.82
N LEU A 287 0.41 -20.02 -21.26
CA LEU A 287 1.27 -19.13 -20.53
C LEU A 287 1.85 -19.82 -19.28
N VAL A 288 1.00 -20.47 -18.48
CA VAL A 288 1.42 -21.19 -17.27
C VAL A 288 2.37 -22.35 -17.60
N ASN A 289 2.07 -23.13 -18.68
CA ASN A 289 2.94 -24.21 -19.14
C ASN A 289 4.30 -23.66 -19.60
N TYR A 290 4.30 -22.51 -20.28
CA TYR A 290 5.55 -21.85 -20.68
C TYR A 290 6.38 -21.43 -19.48
N LEU A 291 5.79 -20.71 -18.53
CA LEU A 291 6.48 -20.31 -17.30
C LEU A 291 7.03 -21.51 -16.56
N GLY A 292 6.26 -22.61 -16.44
CA GLY A 292 6.71 -23.84 -15.77
C GLY A 292 7.95 -24.50 -16.39
N GLN A 293 8.27 -24.21 -17.66
CA GLN A 293 9.46 -24.70 -18.35
C GLN A 293 10.64 -23.71 -18.32
N HIS A 294 10.40 -22.45 -17.97
CA HIS A 294 11.36 -21.35 -18.04
C HIS A 294 11.67 -20.73 -16.67
N PHE A 295 11.30 -21.41 -15.59
CA PHE A 295 11.74 -21.01 -14.25
C PHE A 295 13.26 -21.21 -14.12
N GLU A 296 13.93 -20.21 -13.63
CA GLU A 296 15.35 -20.28 -13.27
C GLU A 296 15.52 -20.28 -11.74
N ASP A 297 16.57 -20.95 -11.27
CA ASP A 297 16.93 -20.93 -9.85
C ASP A 297 17.15 -19.48 -9.39
N LYS A 298 16.40 -19.05 -8.37
CA LYS A 298 16.38 -17.67 -7.85
C LYS A 298 15.93 -16.58 -8.84
N GLY A 299 15.33 -16.95 -9.97
CA GLY A 299 14.70 -15.98 -10.88
C GLY A 299 13.48 -15.32 -10.24
N ILE A 300 13.15 -14.09 -10.65
CA ILE A 300 11.97 -13.35 -10.20
C ILE A 300 10.94 -13.26 -11.31
N ILE A 301 9.68 -13.53 -10.97
CA ILE A 301 8.53 -13.35 -11.84
C ILE A 301 7.58 -12.35 -11.18
N LEU A 302 7.37 -11.18 -11.79
CA LEU A 302 6.36 -10.22 -11.39
C LEU A 302 5.05 -10.52 -12.12
N LEU A 303 3.97 -10.76 -11.39
CA LEU A 303 2.64 -10.95 -11.94
C LEU A 303 1.82 -9.67 -11.81
N GLU A 304 1.52 -9.04 -12.96
CA GLU A 304 0.62 -7.88 -13.08
C GLU A 304 -0.82 -8.31 -13.44
N ILE A 305 -1.06 -9.60 -13.57
CA ILE A 305 -2.37 -10.20 -13.83
C ILE A 305 -2.61 -11.39 -12.91
N PRO A 306 -3.85 -11.67 -12.50
CA PRO A 306 -4.15 -12.82 -11.67
C PRO A 306 -4.00 -14.12 -12.47
N LEU A 307 -3.08 -14.98 -12.03
CA LEU A 307 -2.91 -16.35 -12.56
C LEU A 307 -3.21 -17.38 -11.47
N PRO A 308 -4.47 -17.73 -11.21
CA PRO A 308 -4.88 -18.60 -10.11
C PRO A 308 -4.12 -19.94 -10.03
N GLN A 309 -3.75 -20.51 -11.18
CA GLN A 309 -3.03 -21.78 -11.25
C GLN A 309 -1.59 -21.68 -10.76
N ILE A 310 -0.93 -20.52 -10.94
CA ILE A 310 0.40 -20.25 -10.41
C ILE A 310 0.31 -19.85 -8.94
N ILE A 311 -0.76 -19.13 -8.58
CA ILE A 311 -0.93 -18.50 -7.27
C ILE A 311 -1.56 -19.45 -6.24
N SER A 312 -2.14 -20.59 -6.66
CA SER A 312 -2.82 -21.54 -5.76
C SER A 312 -1.91 -22.22 -4.74
N SER A 313 -0.58 -22.18 -4.94
CA SER A 313 0.43 -22.72 -4.02
C SER A 313 1.01 -21.67 -3.07
N ARG A 314 0.34 -20.55 -2.88
CA ARG A 314 0.82 -19.45 -2.01
C ARG A 314 1.00 -19.93 -0.58
N ASP A 315 2.24 -20.00 -0.16
CA ASP A 315 2.62 -20.14 1.24
C ASP A 315 3.69 -19.08 1.52
N TRP A 316 3.22 -17.91 2.03
CA TRP A 316 4.10 -16.82 2.38
C TRP A 316 5.10 -17.21 3.48
N GLU A 317 4.66 -18.02 4.44
CA GLU A 317 5.53 -18.43 5.56
C GLU A 317 6.66 -19.34 5.08
N SER A 318 6.43 -20.12 4.00
CA SER A 318 7.46 -20.97 3.40
C SER A 318 8.36 -20.23 2.42
N ALA A 319 8.00 -19.02 1.95
CA ALA A 319 8.82 -18.18 1.08
C ALA A 319 9.82 -17.30 1.86
N LEU A 320 9.65 -17.17 3.14
CA LEU A 320 10.50 -16.44 4.09
C LEU A 320 11.06 -17.44 5.14
#